data_f0091c540632884bdf640d24c4ccba86
#
_entry.id   f0091c540632884bdf640d24c4ccba86
#
_cell.length_a   1.000
_cell.length_b   1.000
_cell.length_c   1.000
_cell.angle_alpha   90.00
_cell.angle_beta   90.00
_cell.angle_gamma   90.00
#
_symmetry.space_group_name_H-M   'P 1'
#
loop_
_entity.id
_entity.type
_entity.pdbx_description
1 polymer ?
#
loop_
_entity_poly.entity_id
_entity_poly.type
_entity_poly.pdbx_seq_one_letter_code
_entity_poly.pdbx_strand_id
1 'polypeptide(L)'
;MADESKPPSATANAKKPRKRFIGSKSATPSKPGTSSSTIIAHQIPEDILSDALLNDAIKQLPSNYSFEIHKTIHHVRKNAATMVGLQLPEGLQMFACVIADIIERFTNALAVIMGDVTYGACCIDDYTAVALGCDMMVHYGHSCLVPMDQTKIKTLYVFVEIAVDSNHLAQTIRLNFPNNRQRFHESLLDSEETDSQIPTGQIIGKSRHLRIEAASAEESAAHGNGTGSTPSAEPTRLALVSTIQFVAALQQLKEDITAEDVAVANRPAGLLEDSVAHESTGNEVGNSPPLVWSGKYEATIPRSKPLSPGEILGCTAPRLGDVDALVYLGDGRFHLESIMIANPTVPAFRYDPYSKKLTRERYDHGEMRTVRDQAVQTARQSIEALPASRPSLVAHKDAPPLWGVILGTLGRQGSFRQLQAITNQLSSSRTPIPFIPILLSELSPSKLALFNPHISTFVQTSCPRLSIDWGYAFDKPLLSPYETAVAVGKAVGWMDKQDGAEGGIYPMDFYAAGSPWAISRAKAVF
;
A
#
# COMPACT_ATOMS: atom_id res chain seq x y z
N MET A 1 58.73 25.67 -50.80
CA MET A 1 58.44 24.29 -51.17
C MET A 1 57.61 23.74 -50.01
N ALA A 2 56.44 23.88 -50.11
CA ALA A 2 55.20 23.17 -50.23
C ALA A 2 55.33 21.68 -49.91
N ASP A 3 54.64 21.23 -48.91
CA ASP A 3 53.76 20.06 -49.07
C ASP A 3 52.64 20.09 -48.03
N GLU A 4 51.45 20.09 -48.60
CA GLU A 4 50.16 19.96 -47.89
C GLU A 4 49.88 18.47 -47.64
N SER A 5 49.48 18.10 -46.42
CA SER A 5 48.84 16.82 -46.20
C SER A 5 47.53 17.00 -45.42
N LYS A 6 46.43 16.77 -46.13
CA LYS A 6 45.06 16.69 -45.68
C LYS A 6 44.87 15.74 -44.49
N PRO A 7 43.94 16.04 -43.57
CA PRO A 7 43.50 15.06 -42.57
C PRO A 7 42.46 14.07 -43.14
N PRO A 8 42.39 12.83 -42.62
CA PRO A 8 41.45 11.82 -43.12
C PRO A 8 40.04 12.03 -42.65
N SER A 9 39.11 11.77 -43.55
CA SER A 9 37.66 11.84 -43.41
C SER A 9 37.11 10.89 -42.32
N ALA A 10 36.25 11.42 -41.46
CA ALA A 10 35.47 10.65 -40.51
C ALA A 10 34.43 9.77 -41.22
N THR A 11 34.53 8.47 -41.06
CA THR A 11 33.54 7.49 -41.49
C THR A 11 32.33 7.55 -40.54
N ALA A 12 31.19 7.90 -41.09
CA ALA A 12 29.89 7.88 -40.42
C ALA A 12 29.49 6.45 -40.03
N ASN A 13 29.39 6.20 -38.74
CA ASN A 13 28.83 4.95 -38.20
C ASN A 13 27.30 4.94 -38.43
N ALA A 14 26.87 4.13 -39.37
CA ALA A 14 25.44 3.87 -39.65
C ALA A 14 24.80 3.15 -38.45
N LYS A 15 23.87 3.81 -37.77
CA LYS A 15 23.04 3.21 -36.73
C LYS A 15 22.15 2.12 -37.32
N LYS A 16 22.32 0.87 -36.89
CA LYS A 16 21.45 -0.25 -37.21
C LYS A 16 20.00 0.06 -36.74
N PRO A 17 18.97 -0.21 -37.58
CA PRO A 17 17.60 0.06 -37.21
C PRO A 17 17.18 -0.88 -36.07
N ARG A 18 16.57 -0.30 -35.01
CA ARG A 18 15.91 -1.06 -33.94
C ARG A 18 14.74 -1.85 -34.52
N LYS A 19 14.77 -3.16 -34.40
CA LYS A 19 13.65 -4.04 -34.72
C LYS A 19 12.45 -3.66 -33.85
N ARG A 20 11.38 -3.13 -34.48
CA ARG A 20 10.07 -3.00 -33.85
C ARG A 20 9.47 -4.40 -33.68
N PHE A 21 9.10 -4.76 -32.45
CA PHE A 21 8.23 -5.90 -32.21
C PHE A 21 6.84 -5.57 -32.79
N ILE A 22 6.48 -6.23 -33.89
CA ILE A 22 5.14 -6.24 -34.44
C ILE A 22 4.44 -7.41 -33.79
N GLY A 23 3.48 -7.14 -32.87
CA GLY A 23 2.61 -8.17 -32.32
C GLY A 23 1.75 -8.76 -33.45
N SER A 24 1.74 -10.09 -33.56
CA SER A 24 0.97 -10.81 -34.55
C SER A 24 -0.54 -10.59 -34.31
N LYS A 25 -1.20 -9.94 -35.27
CA LYS A 25 -2.68 -9.94 -35.36
C LYS A 25 -3.11 -11.27 -36.00
N SER A 26 -3.49 -12.22 -35.18
CA SER A 26 -4.51 -13.23 -35.52
C SER A 26 -4.87 -14.00 -34.25
N ALA A 27 -5.86 -13.52 -33.52
CA ALA A 27 -6.53 -14.31 -32.51
C ALA A 27 -7.94 -14.60 -33.02
N THR A 28 -8.15 -15.83 -33.40
CA THR A 28 -9.49 -16.47 -33.40
C THR A 28 -10.06 -16.40 -31.99
N PRO A 29 -11.36 -16.18 -31.79
CA PRO A 29 -11.95 -16.10 -30.46
C PRO A 29 -11.85 -17.46 -29.77
N SER A 30 -10.97 -17.62 -28.81
CA SER A 30 -10.91 -18.75 -27.92
C SER A 30 -11.85 -18.54 -26.73
N LYS A 31 -12.54 -19.61 -26.37
CA LYS A 31 -13.52 -19.73 -25.28
C LYS A 31 -13.06 -19.08 -23.98
N PRO A 32 -13.97 -18.48 -23.19
CA PRO A 32 -13.63 -17.95 -21.87
C PRO A 32 -13.30 -19.08 -20.90
N GLY A 33 -12.19 -18.96 -20.20
CA GLY A 33 -11.86 -19.80 -19.06
C GLY A 33 -10.56 -20.57 -19.16
N THR A 34 -9.43 -19.87 -19.12
CA THR A 34 -8.18 -20.45 -18.62
C THR A 34 -7.51 -19.41 -17.73
N SER A 35 -7.66 -19.63 -16.43
CA SER A 35 -7.05 -18.82 -15.38
C SER A 35 -5.52 -18.76 -15.56
N SER A 36 -4.90 -17.68 -15.07
CA SER A 36 -3.43 -17.48 -15.03
C SER A 36 -2.66 -18.65 -14.42
N SER A 37 -3.33 -19.55 -13.68
CA SER A 37 -2.78 -20.78 -13.13
C SER A 37 -2.25 -21.76 -14.19
N THR A 38 -2.82 -21.80 -15.39
CA THR A 38 -2.38 -22.72 -16.47
C THR A 38 -1.03 -22.33 -17.09
N ILE A 39 -0.70 -21.05 -17.14
CA ILE A 39 0.60 -20.61 -17.71
C ILE A 39 1.75 -20.93 -16.74
N ILE A 40 1.51 -20.82 -15.44
CA ILE A 40 2.49 -21.15 -14.39
C ILE A 40 2.66 -22.67 -14.27
N ALA A 41 1.59 -23.45 -14.40
CA ALA A 41 1.63 -24.92 -14.36
C ALA A 41 2.57 -25.49 -15.43
N HIS A 42 2.65 -24.90 -16.62
CA HIS A 42 3.57 -25.34 -17.68
C HIS A 42 5.05 -25.03 -17.41
N GLN A 43 5.40 -24.27 -16.39
CA GLN A 43 6.79 -23.94 -16.01
C GLN A 43 7.31 -24.83 -14.87
N ILE A 44 6.43 -25.44 -14.09
CA ILE A 44 6.80 -26.35 -13.01
C ILE A 44 6.77 -27.78 -13.56
N PRO A 45 7.83 -28.60 -13.35
CA PRO A 45 7.88 -29.98 -13.79
C PRO A 45 6.70 -30.81 -13.25
N GLU A 46 6.19 -31.71 -14.09
CA GLU A 46 5.02 -32.53 -13.77
C GLU A 46 5.28 -33.46 -12.58
N ASP A 47 6.52 -33.92 -12.41
CA ASP A 47 6.93 -34.75 -11.27
C ASP A 47 6.72 -34.04 -9.91
N ILE A 48 6.81 -32.70 -9.88
CA ILE A 48 6.54 -31.92 -8.68
C ILE A 48 5.02 -31.70 -8.51
N LEU A 49 4.31 -31.41 -9.60
CA LEU A 49 2.88 -31.13 -9.54
C LEU A 49 2.06 -32.40 -9.18
N SER A 50 2.47 -33.54 -9.68
CA SER A 50 1.78 -34.83 -9.47
C SER A 50 2.27 -35.63 -8.26
N ASP A 51 3.25 -35.11 -7.49
CA ASP A 51 3.75 -35.78 -6.29
C ASP A 51 2.65 -35.88 -5.21
N ALA A 52 2.14 -37.08 -5.00
CA ALA A 52 1.03 -37.33 -4.07
C ALA A 52 1.40 -36.99 -2.61
N LEU A 53 2.65 -37.26 -2.19
CA LEU A 53 3.11 -36.99 -0.82
C LEU A 53 3.27 -35.48 -0.59
N LEU A 54 3.77 -34.74 -1.58
CA LEU A 54 3.85 -33.29 -1.53
C LEU A 54 2.45 -32.67 -1.47
N ASN A 55 1.53 -33.14 -2.31
CA ASN A 55 0.15 -32.66 -2.32
C ASN A 55 -0.58 -32.93 -0.99
N ASP A 56 -0.31 -34.07 -0.34
CA ASP A 56 -0.86 -34.38 0.98
C ASP A 56 -0.24 -33.48 2.08
N ALA A 57 1.06 -33.19 1.99
CA ALA A 57 1.70 -32.27 2.91
C ALA A 57 1.15 -30.84 2.77
N ILE A 58 0.89 -30.37 1.55
CA ILE A 58 0.29 -29.05 1.28
C ILE A 58 -1.11 -28.93 1.90
N LYS A 59 -1.90 -30.00 1.99
CA LYS A 59 -3.24 -29.99 2.62
C LYS A 59 -3.23 -29.63 4.11
N GLN A 60 -2.06 -29.64 4.77
CA GLN A 60 -1.93 -29.17 6.16
C GLN A 60 -1.99 -27.64 6.27
N LEU A 61 -1.77 -26.95 5.16
CA LEU A 61 -1.95 -25.50 5.06
C LEU A 61 -3.42 -25.17 4.76
N PRO A 62 -3.92 -23.98 5.17
CA PRO A 62 -5.30 -23.58 4.90
C PRO A 62 -5.60 -23.56 3.40
N SER A 63 -6.72 -24.18 3.00
CA SER A 63 -7.10 -24.33 1.59
C SER A 63 -7.42 -23.01 0.88
N ASN A 64 -7.74 -21.96 1.63
CA ASN A 64 -8.01 -20.63 1.10
C ASN A 64 -6.74 -19.76 0.95
N TYR A 65 -5.54 -20.28 1.32
CA TYR A 65 -4.25 -19.61 1.16
C TYR A 65 -3.41 -20.30 0.08
N SER A 66 -2.92 -19.55 -0.87
CA SER A 66 -2.00 -20.04 -1.89
C SER A 66 -0.56 -19.67 -1.53
N PHE A 67 0.17 -20.61 -0.93
CA PHE A 67 1.59 -20.43 -0.57
C PHE A 67 2.56 -20.76 -1.72
N GLU A 68 2.06 -21.12 -2.89
CA GLU A 68 2.87 -21.48 -4.07
C GLU A 68 3.97 -22.53 -3.77
N ILE A 69 3.66 -23.55 -2.96
CA ILE A 69 4.65 -24.54 -2.48
C ILE A 69 5.33 -25.27 -3.64
N HIS A 70 4.58 -25.72 -4.66
CA HIS A 70 5.17 -26.38 -5.84
C HIS A 70 6.22 -25.51 -6.54
N LYS A 71 5.93 -24.22 -6.68
CA LYS A 71 6.87 -23.22 -7.25
C LYS A 71 8.10 -23.08 -6.36
N THR A 72 7.92 -23.02 -5.05
CA THR A 72 9.02 -22.93 -4.09
C THR A 72 9.93 -24.14 -4.17
N ILE A 73 9.38 -25.38 -4.12
CA ILE A 73 10.13 -26.63 -4.27
C ILE A 73 10.90 -26.66 -5.59
N HIS A 74 10.23 -26.30 -6.70
CA HIS A 74 10.88 -26.22 -8.00
C HIS A 74 12.10 -25.26 -7.99
N HIS A 75 11.93 -24.06 -7.43
CA HIS A 75 13.02 -23.08 -7.39
C HIS A 75 14.17 -23.49 -6.46
N VAL A 76 13.87 -24.11 -5.30
CA VAL A 76 14.89 -24.63 -4.39
C VAL A 76 15.71 -25.71 -5.08
N ARG A 77 15.05 -26.70 -5.72
CA ARG A 77 15.74 -27.77 -6.47
C ARG A 77 16.53 -27.25 -7.67
N LYS A 78 15.95 -26.35 -8.47
CA LYS A 78 16.57 -25.74 -9.66
C LYS A 78 17.83 -24.95 -9.33
N ASN A 79 17.84 -24.28 -8.18
CA ASN A 79 18.97 -23.48 -7.73
C ASN A 79 19.98 -24.31 -6.91
N ALA A 80 19.72 -25.60 -6.66
CA ALA A 80 20.50 -26.46 -5.78
C ALA A 80 20.78 -25.77 -4.42
N ALA A 81 19.76 -25.09 -3.88
CA ALA A 81 19.90 -24.39 -2.61
C ALA A 81 20.11 -25.38 -1.47
N THR A 82 21.01 -25.03 -0.56
CA THR A 82 21.34 -25.87 0.62
C THR A 82 20.75 -25.30 1.89
N MET A 83 20.58 -23.98 1.96
CA MET A 83 19.97 -23.30 3.11
C MET A 83 19.02 -22.19 2.63
N VAL A 84 17.74 -22.35 2.94
CA VAL A 84 16.66 -21.46 2.46
C VAL A 84 16.12 -20.63 3.61
N GLY A 85 16.31 -19.31 3.55
CA GLY A 85 15.70 -18.37 4.47
C GLY A 85 14.22 -18.16 4.16
N LEU A 86 13.34 -18.29 5.15
CA LEU A 86 11.91 -18.02 5.04
C LEU A 86 11.60 -16.71 5.77
N GLN A 87 11.26 -15.67 5.02
CA GLN A 87 10.82 -14.40 5.58
C GLN A 87 9.30 -14.28 5.40
N LEU A 88 8.57 -14.21 6.52
CA LEU A 88 7.12 -14.09 6.56
C LEU A 88 6.71 -12.85 7.36
N PRO A 89 5.62 -12.17 6.96
CA PRO A 89 5.00 -11.16 7.81
C PRO A 89 4.35 -11.81 9.04
N GLU A 90 4.15 -11.04 10.10
CA GLU A 90 3.63 -11.52 11.39
C GLU A 90 2.37 -12.40 11.23
N GLY A 91 1.40 -11.97 10.43
CA GLY A 91 0.16 -12.72 10.20
C GLY A 91 0.32 -14.08 9.50
N LEU A 92 1.48 -14.37 8.91
CA LEU A 92 1.76 -15.65 8.24
C LEU A 92 2.78 -16.51 9.00
N GLN A 93 3.41 -16.00 10.06
CA GLN A 93 4.43 -16.73 10.82
C GLN A 93 3.93 -18.04 11.43
N MET A 94 2.65 -18.12 11.76
CA MET A 94 2.03 -19.34 12.28
C MET A 94 2.14 -20.54 11.32
N PHE A 95 2.35 -20.30 10.02
CA PHE A 95 2.53 -21.34 9.00
C PHE A 95 4.00 -21.67 8.72
N ALA A 96 4.94 -20.92 9.30
CA ALA A 96 6.36 -21.00 8.97
C ALA A 96 6.95 -22.39 9.22
N CYS A 97 6.63 -23.03 10.35
CA CYS A 97 7.13 -24.37 10.67
C CYS A 97 6.63 -25.41 9.68
N VAL A 98 5.34 -25.40 9.33
CA VAL A 98 4.78 -26.35 8.36
C VAL A 98 5.42 -26.16 6.99
N ILE A 99 5.64 -24.92 6.56
CA ILE A 99 6.31 -24.62 5.29
C ILE A 99 7.78 -25.07 5.32
N ALA A 100 8.49 -24.85 6.43
CA ALA A 100 9.86 -25.30 6.62
C ALA A 100 9.96 -26.83 6.51
N ASP A 101 9.12 -27.57 7.23
CA ASP A 101 9.07 -29.04 7.21
C ASP A 101 8.80 -29.57 5.80
N ILE A 102 7.91 -28.94 5.04
CA ILE A 102 7.64 -29.31 3.65
C ILE A 102 8.88 -29.09 2.78
N ILE A 103 9.56 -27.94 2.91
CA ILE A 103 10.77 -27.65 2.11
C ILE A 103 11.86 -28.66 2.43
N GLU A 104 12.15 -28.94 3.71
CA GLU A 104 13.18 -29.88 4.13
C GLU A 104 12.86 -31.31 3.68
N ARG A 105 11.60 -31.73 3.77
CA ARG A 105 11.17 -33.08 3.38
C ARG A 105 11.27 -33.32 1.86
N PHE A 106 10.96 -32.31 1.04
CA PHE A 106 10.87 -32.45 -0.40
C PHE A 106 12.05 -31.85 -1.17
N THR A 107 13.06 -31.34 -0.46
CA THR A 107 14.33 -30.87 -1.05
C THR A 107 15.51 -31.37 -0.21
N ASN A 108 16.72 -31.02 -0.64
CA ASN A 108 17.94 -31.28 0.16
C ASN A 108 18.38 -30.04 0.96
N ALA A 109 17.53 -29.04 1.07
CA ALA A 109 17.83 -27.80 1.74
C ALA A 109 17.35 -27.81 3.19
N LEU A 110 18.07 -27.14 4.07
CA LEU A 110 17.58 -26.75 5.39
C LEU A 110 16.79 -25.46 5.28
N ALA A 111 15.71 -25.31 6.05
CA ALA A 111 14.89 -24.12 6.11
C ALA A 111 15.22 -23.31 7.38
N VAL A 112 15.48 -22.02 7.19
CA VAL A 112 15.77 -21.09 8.29
C VAL A 112 14.61 -20.10 8.38
N ILE A 113 13.80 -20.18 9.43
CA ILE A 113 12.73 -19.22 9.68
C ILE A 113 13.37 -17.94 10.21
N MET A 114 13.25 -16.86 9.46
CA MET A 114 13.77 -15.55 9.85
C MET A 114 12.82 -14.92 10.86
N GLY A 115 13.38 -14.35 11.92
CA GLY A 115 12.61 -13.62 12.91
C GLY A 115 11.94 -12.38 12.31
N ASP A 116 11.03 -11.79 13.09
CA ASP A 116 10.27 -10.62 12.67
C ASP A 116 11.21 -9.44 12.36
N VAL A 117 11.01 -8.85 11.20
CA VAL A 117 11.55 -7.54 10.86
C VAL A 117 10.46 -6.52 11.16
N THR A 118 10.73 -5.55 11.99
CA THR A 118 9.80 -4.56 12.56
C THR A 118 8.87 -3.88 11.54
N TYR A 119 9.21 -3.93 10.26
CA TYR A 119 8.42 -3.45 9.13
C TYR A 119 8.35 -4.52 8.03
N GLY A 120 8.24 -5.77 8.43
CA GLY A 120 8.53 -7.01 7.74
C GLY A 120 8.01 -7.18 6.34
N ALA A 121 6.75 -6.82 6.09
CA ALA A 121 6.15 -7.09 4.79
C ALA A 121 6.69 -6.23 3.64
N CYS A 122 7.17 -5.02 3.92
CA CYS A 122 7.67 -4.07 2.91
C CYS A 122 9.18 -4.11 2.70
N CYS A 123 9.94 -4.83 3.54
CA CYS A 123 11.39 -4.85 3.55
C CYS A 123 11.93 -6.27 3.46
N ILE A 124 12.70 -6.52 2.41
CA ILE A 124 13.45 -7.76 2.29
C ILE A 124 14.73 -7.68 3.14
N ASP A 125 15.02 -8.71 3.92
CA ASP A 125 16.23 -8.80 4.75
C ASP A 125 17.18 -9.89 4.26
N ASP A 126 17.69 -9.71 3.06
CA ASP A 126 18.70 -10.57 2.49
C ASP A 126 20.06 -10.46 3.20
N TYR A 127 20.31 -9.38 3.94
CA TYR A 127 21.52 -9.23 4.73
C TYR A 127 21.54 -10.21 5.92
N THR A 128 20.45 -10.31 6.67
CA THR A 128 20.32 -11.29 7.76
C THR A 128 20.32 -12.71 7.21
N ALA A 129 19.62 -12.97 6.08
CA ALA A 129 19.63 -14.28 5.45
C ALA A 129 21.06 -14.72 5.08
N VAL A 130 21.86 -13.85 4.48
CA VAL A 130 23.26 -14.11 4.17
C VAL A 130 24.08 -14.34 5.44
N ALA A 131 23.88 -13.56 6.50
CA ALA A 131 24.58 -13.71 7.77
C ALA A 131 24.25 -15.03 8.47
N LEU A 132 23.03 -15.55 8.28
CA LEU A 132 22.60 -16.87 8.75
C LEU A 132 23.13 -18.04 7.88
N GLY A 133 23.81 -17.74 6.77
CA GLY A 133 24.36 -18.73 5.85
C GLY A 133 23.40 -19.18 4.74
N CYS A 134 22.26 -18.53 4.58
CA CYS A 134 21.31 -18.85 3.51
C CYS A 134 21.89 -18.52 2.14
N ASP A 135 21.65 -19.39 1.16
CA ASP A 135 22.00 -19.21 -0.25
C ASP A 135 20.79 -18.89 -1.15
N MET A 136 19.59 -19.07 -0.60
CA MET A 136 18.34 -18.66 -1.21
C MET A 136 17.39 -18.11 -0.14
N MET A 137 16.50 -17.20 -0.53
CA MET A 137 15.45 -16.67 0.34
C MET A 137 14.09 -16.74 -0.35
N VAL A 138 13.07 -17.11 0.41
CA VAL A 138 11.66 -17.03 0.01
C VAL A 138 10.99 -15.97 0.87
N HIS A 139 10.49 -14.93 0.22
CA HIS A 139 9.78 -13.83 0.85
C HIS A 139 8.29 -13.98 0.61
N TYR A 140 7.53 -14.13 1.68
CA TYR A 140 6.08 -14.32 1.65
C TYR A 140 5.34 -13.02 1.95
N GLY A 141 4.20 -12.82 1.28
CA GLY A 141 3.25 -11.76 1.59
C GLY A 141 3.28 -10.59 0.62
N HIS A 142 3.60 -9.40 1.08
CA HIS A 142 3.52 -8.18 0.27
C HIS A 142 4.61 -8.08 -0.80
N SER A 143 4.32 -7.29 -1.85
CA SER A 143 5.33 -6.87 -2.81
C SER A 143 6.44 -6.10 -2.12
N CYS A 144 7.66 -6.59 -2.23
CA CYS A 144 8.82 -5.81 -1.85
C CYS A 144 9.20 -4.85 -2.98
N LEU A 145 9.48 -3.60 -2.63
CA LEU A 145 9.86 -2.56 -3.58
C LEU A 145 11.37 -2.57 -3.89
N VAL A 146 12.11 -3.54 -3.37
CA VAL A 146 13.51 -3.79 -3.71
C VAL A 146 13.56 -4.69 -4.95
N PRO A 147 14.17 -4.24 -6.05
CA PRO A 147 14.34 -5.07 -7.24
C PRO A 147 15.17 -6.34 -6.93
N MET A 148 14.79 -7.47 -7.54
CA MET A 148 15.47 -8.77 -7.31
C MET A 148 16.94 -8.79 -7.72
N ASP A 149 17.34 -7.93 -8.65
CA ASP A 149 18.74 -7.76 -9.09
C ASP A 149 19.61 -7.04 -8.05
N GLN A 150 19.01 -6.42 -7.04
CA GLN A 150 19.71 -5.75 -5.95
C GLN A 150 19.90 -6.64 -4.73
N THR A 151 19.24 -7.79 -4.63
CA THR A 151 19.43 -8.73 -3.54
C THR A 151 20.75 -9.47 -3.65
N LYS A 152 21.41 -9.76 -2.50
CA LYS A 152 22.71 -10.45 -2.47
C LYS A 152 22.59 -11.96 -2.70
N ILE A 153 21.42 -12.54 -2.45
CA ILE A 153 21.12 -13.95 -2.65
C ILE A 153 19.92 -14.10 -3.58
N LYS A 154 19.75 -15.31 -4.12
CA LYS A 154 18.57 -15.61 -4.95
C LYS A 154 17.31 -15.47 -4.09
N THR A 155 16.38 -14.65 -4.56
CA THR A 155 15.15 -14.36 -3.83
C THR A 155 13.94 -14.77 -4.66
N LEU A 156 13.03 -15.52 -4.04
CA LEU A 156 11.73 -15.85 -4.58
C LEU A 156 10.65 -15.08 -3.82
N TYR A 157 9.84 -14.31 -4.54
CA TYR A 157 8.65 -13.68 -3.98
C TYR A 157 7.44 -14.59 -4.16
N VAL A 158 6.74 -14.83 -3.06
CA VAL A 158 5.46 -15.54 -3.01
C VAL A 158 4.42 -14.58 -2.49
N PHE A 159 3.55 -14.11 -3.39
CA PHE A 159 2.40 -13.30 -3.03
C PHE A 159 1.31 -14.25 -2.56
N VAL A 160 1.17 -14.41 -1.25
CA VAL A 160 0.20 -15.35 -0.69
C VAL A 160 -1.21 -14.86 -1.04
N GLU A 161 -1.78 -15.44 -2.09
CA GLU A 161 -3.16 -15.13 -2.48
C GLU A 161 -4.13 -15.77 -1.49
N ILE A 162 -5.12 -14.99 -1.06
CA ILE A 162 -6.14 -15.43 -0.10
C ILE A 162 -7.50 -15.37 -0.79
N ALA A 163 -8.14 -16.53 -0.91
CA ALA A 163 -9.47 -16.61 -1.48
C ALA A 163 -10.51 -15.95 -0.57
N VAL A 164 -11.37 -15.14 -1.15
CA VAL A 164 -12.45 -14.42 -0.49
C VAL A 164 -13.78 -14.83 -1.10
N ASP A 165 -14.82 -14.88 -0.29
CA ASP A 165 -16.19 -15.09 -0.72
C ASP A 165 -16.68 -13.87 -1.53
N SER A 166 -16.50 -13.94 -2.86
CA SER A 166 -16.84 -12.83 -3.77
C SER A 166 -18.34 -12.52 -3.78
N ASN A 167 -19.20 -13.53 -3.63
CA ASN A 167 -20.64 -13.33 -3.58
C ASN A 167 -21.06 -12.52 -2.36
N HIS A 168 -20.53 -12.86 -1.18
CA HIS A 168 -20.81 -12.11 0.05
C HIS A 168 -20.29 -10.68 -0.05
N LEU A 169 -19.11 -10.47 -0.63
CA LEU A 169 -18.53 -9.15 -0.82
C LEU A 169 -19.40 -8.30 -1.76
N ALA A 170 -19.81 -8.83 -2.92
CA ALA A 170 -20.67 -8.13 -3.86
C ALA A 170 -22.05 -7.80 -3.25
N GLN A 171 -22.66 -8.75 -2.53
CA GLN A 171 -23.91 -8.54 -1.81
C GLN A 171 -23.77 -7.46 -0.73
N THR A 172 -22.66 -7.45 0.01
CA THR A 172 -22.38 -6.44 1.03
C THR A 172 -22.30 -5.04 0.42
N ILE A 173 -21.66 -4.89 -0.74
CA ILE A 173 -21.65 -3.63 -1.48
C ILE A 173 -23.08 -3.23 -1.88
N ARG A 174 -23.85 -4.15 -2.48
CA ARG A 174 -25.23 -3.89 -2.92
C ARG A 174 -26.22 -3.60 -1.78
N LEU A 175 -25.94 -4.08 -0.58
CA LEU A 175 -26.75 -3.78 0.62
C LEU A 175 -26.47 -2.40 1.21
N ASN A 176 -25.23 -1.91 1.09
CA ASN A 176 -24.78 -0.71 1.77
C ASN A 176 -24.66 0.51 0.85
N PHE A 177 -24.50 0.32 -0.46
CA PHE A 177 -24.29 1.41 -1.39
C PHE A 177 -25.43 1.52 -2.41
N PRO A 178 -26.17 2.64 -2.42
CA PRO A 178 -27.04 2.95 -3.55
C PRO A 178 -26.27 2.93 -4.87
N ASN A 179 -26.81 2.30 -5.91
CA ASN A 179 -26.22 2.29 -7.24
C ASN A 179 -26.43 3.59 -8.03
N ASN A 180 -27.20 4.51 -7.49
CA ASN A 180 -27.44 5.85 -8.02
C ASN A 180 -26.55 6.85 -7.27
N ARG A 181 -25.74 7.62 -7.98
CA ARG A 181 -24.77 8.57 -7.45
C ARG A 181 -25.41 9.61 -6.52
N GLN A 182 -26.53 10.19 -6.92
CA GLN A 182 -27.20 11.21 -6.10
C GLN A 182 -27.68 10.63 -4.79
N ARG A 183 -28.37 9.47 -4.82
CA ARG A 183 -28.86 8.79 -3.60
C ARG A 183 -27.71 8.34 -2.69
N PHE A 184 -26.58 7.96 -3.29
CA PHE A 184 -25.39 7.61 -2.50
C PHE A 184 -24.89 8.82 -1.70
N HIS A 185 -24.79 9.99 -2.33
CA HIS A 185 -24.35 11.21 -1.66
C HIS A 185 -25.35 11.69 -0.60
N GLU A 186 -26.66 11.61 -0.86
CA GLU A 186 -27.71 11.94 0.10
C GLU A 186 -27.59 11.03 1.36
N SER A 187 -27.53 9.72 1.18
CA SER A 187 -27.37 8.77 2.29
C SER A 187 -26.05 8.94 3.06
N LEU A 188 -24.99 9.38 2.39
CA LEU A 188 -23.72 9.67 3.03
C LEU A 188 -23.79 10.91 3.93
N LEU A 189 -24.44 11.99 3.46
CA LEU A 189 -24.65 13.23 4.22
C LEU A 189 -25.52 12.99 5.46
N ASP A 190 -26.63 12.26 5.32
CA ASP A 190 -27.48 11.90 6.46
C ASP A 190 -26.71 11.12 7.54
N SER A 191 -25.82 10.23 7.12
CA SER A 191 -24.96 9.49 8.05
C SER A 191 -23.93 10.38 8.75
N GLU A 192 -23.44 11.43 8.08
CA GLU A 192 -22.48 12.39 8.66
C GLU A 192 -23.13 13.33 9.67
N GLU A 193 -24.36 13.77 9.42
CA GLU A 193 -25.12 14.59 10.38
C GLU A 193 -25.41 13.80 11.66
N THR A 194 -25.79 12.54 11.54
CA THR A 194 -26.04 11.66 12.68
C THR A 194 -24.77 11.43 13.50
N ASP A 195 -23.61 11.28 12.86
CA ASP A 195 -22.32 11.09 13.54
C ASP A 195 -21.79 12.37 14.20
N SER A 196 -22.09 13.55 13.63
CA SER A 196 -21.66 14.85 14.21
C SER A 196 -22.34 15.17 15.55
N GLN A 197 -23.46 14.54 15.87
CA GLN A 197 -24.18 14.67 17.14
C GLN A 197 -23.53 13.86 18.28
N ILE A 198 -22.48 13.09 18.02
CA ILE A 198 -21.79 12.29 19.03
C ILE A 198 -20.59 13.05 19.60
N PRO A 199 -20.46 13.17 20.94
CA PRO A 199 -19.34 13.88 21.57
C PRO A 199 -17.99 13.33 21.12
N THR A 200 -17.08 14.24 20.75
CA THR A 200 -15.75 13.96 20.15
C THR A 200 -14.87 13.00 20.96
N GLY A 201 -15.09 12.87 22.28
CA GLY A 201 -14.32 11.96 23.14
C GLY A 201 -14.69 10.47 23.05
N GLN A 202 -15.77 10.09 22.33
CA GLN A 202 -16.19 8.70 22.16
C GLN A 202 -15.83 8.09 20.81
N ILE A 203 -15.19 8.84 19.92
CA ILE A 203 -14.93 8.45 18.52
C ILE A 203 -13.63 7.67 18.37
N ILE A 204 -12.72 7.72 19.35
CA ILE A 204 -11.42 7.05 19.28
C ILE A 204 -11.60 5.54 19.46
N GLY A 205 -11.46 4.79 18.36
CA GLY A 205 -11.25 3.34 18.36
C GLY A 205 -12.47 2.44 18.17
N LYS A 206 -13.68 2.94 17.90
CA LYS A 206 -14.83 2.08 17.57
C LYS A 206 -15.14 2.16 16.07
N SER A 207 -14.72 1.12 15.33
CA SER A 207 -15.25 0.88 13.99
C SER A 207 -16.76 0.63 14.13
N ARG A 208 -17.56 1.56 13.63
CA ARG A 208 -19.03 1.38 13.57
C ARG A 208 -19.36 0.57 12.33
N HIS A 209 -20.11 -0.50 12.53
CA HIS A 209 -20.79 -1.19 11.46
C HIS A 209 -21.85 -0.25 10.88
N LEU A 210 -21.60 0.24 9.66
CA LEU A 210 -22.61 0.95 8.90
C LEU A 210 -23.55 -0.09 8.29
N ARG A 211 -24.67 -0.31 8.92
CA ARG A 211 -25.89 -0.67 8.22
C ARG A 211 -26.51 0.66 7.83
N ILE A 212 -26.44 1.05 6.56
CA ILE A 212 -27.25 2.14 6.04
C ILE A 212 -28.67 1.58 6.09
N GLU A 213 -29.47 2.01 7.04
CA GLU A 213 -30.87 1.65 7.07
C GLU A 213 -31.50 2.23 5.81
N ALA A 214 -32.07 1.35 4.98
CA ALA A 214 -32.78 1.77 3.79
C ALA A 214 -33.93 2.68 4.23
N ALA A 215 -34.09 3.81 3.54
CA ALA A 215 -35.27 4.67 3.71
C ALA A 215 -36.52 3.81 3.70
N SER A 216 -37.44 4.03 4.68
CA SER A 216 -38.64 3.25 4.86
C SER A 216 -39.42 3.21 3.54
N ALA A 217 -39.97 2.05 3.21
CA ALA A 217 -40.71 1.80 1.96
C ALA A 217 -41.87 2.79 1.67
N GLU A 218 -42.25 3.60 2.64
CA GLU A 218 -43.31 4.61 2.51
C GLU A 218 -42.91 5.83 1.69
N GLU A 219 -41.60 6.22 1.66
CA GLU A 219 -41.16 7.33 0.81
C GLU A 219 -40.94 6.91 -0.66
N SER A 220 -40.73 5.60 -0.91
CA SER A 220 -40.61 5.08 -2.28
C SER A 220 -41.94 4.96 -3.04
N ALA A 221 -43.07 4.89 -2.31
CA ALA A 221 -44.42 4.76 -2.91
C ALA A 221 -44.99 6.10 -3.42
N ALA A 222 -44.49 7.23 -2.96
CA ALA A 222 -45.03 8.55 -3.33
C ALA A 222 -44.51 9.08 -4.68
N HIS A 223 -43.52 8.42 -5.33
CA HIS A 223 -42.93 8.88 -6.59
C HIS A 223 -43.09 7.92 -7.78
N GLY A 224 -44.03 7.02 -7.74
CA GLY A 224 -44.28 6.02 -8.77
C GLY A 224 -45.55 6.23 -9.60
N ASN A 225 -45.71 7.31 -10.33
CA ASN A 225 -46.51 7.36 -11.58
C ASN A 225 -46.22 8.65 -12.35
N GLY A 226 -45.14 8.65 -13.11
CA GLY A 226 -44.84 9.65 -14.11
C GLY A 226 -44.11 8.95 -15.25
N THR A 227 -44.84 8.65 -16.34
CA THR A 227 -44.29 8.26 -17.63
C THR A 227 -43.59 9.48 -18.27
N GLY A 228 -42.45 9.85 -17.70
CA GLY A 228 -41.50 10.78 -18.27
C GLY A 228 -40.14 10.06 -18.32
N SER A 229 -39.48 10.07 -19.48
CA SER A 229 -38.11 9.59 -19.64
C SER A 229 -37.21 10.33 -18.62
N THR A 230 -36.99 9.74 -17.46
CA THR A 230 -36.02 10.21 -16.48
C THR A 230 -34.63 10.18 -17.12
N PRO A 231 -33.82 11.25 -17.04
CA PRO A 231 -32.44 11.21 -17.48
C PRO A 231 -31.79 10.02 -16.78
N SER A 232 -31.06 9.20 -17.52
CA SER A 232 -30.34 8.03 -17.02
C SER A 232 -29.54 8.43 -15.78
N ALA A 233 -29.96 7.93 -14.61
CA ALA A 233 -29.29 8.26 -13.36
C ALA A 233 -27.82 7.79 -13.44
N GLU A 234 -26.86 8.68 -13.15
CA GLU A 234 -25.44 8.33 -13.14
C GLU A 234 -25.18 7.22 -12.13
N PRO A 235 -24.41 6.17 -12.50
CA PRO A 235 -24.05 5.10 -11.58
C PRO A 235 -23.06 5.61 -10.53
N THR A 236 -23.15 5.05 -9.32
CA THR A 236 -22.18 5.32 -8.26
C THR A 236 -20.79 4.81 -8.67
N ARG A 237 -19.77 5.65 -8.51
CA ARG A 237 -18.38 5.40 -8.95
C ARG A 237 -17.54 4.94 -7.77
N LEU A 238 -17.03 3.70 -7.83
CA LEU A 238 -16.26 3.08 -6.78
C LEU A 238 -14.81 2.86 -7.21
N ALA A 239 -13.85 3.24 -6.37
CA ALA A 239 -12.46 2.83 -6.50
C ALA A 239 -12.21 1.60 -5.63
N LEU A 240 -11.71 0.52 -6.22
CA LEU A 240 -11.45 -0.75 -5.53
C LEU A 240 -9.96 -0.94 -5.35
N VAL A 241 -9.52 -1.13 -4.10
CA VAL A 241 -8.10 -1.35 -3.76
C VAL A 241 -7.95 -2.41 -2.66
N SER A 242 -6.76 -3.02 -2.59
CA SER A 242 -6.43 -4.03 -1.59
C SER A 242 -4.92 -4.12 -1.35
N THR A 243 -4.53 -5.00 -0.44
CA THR A 243 -3.17 -5.56 -0.45
C THR A 243 -3.05 -6.61 -1.55
N ILE A 244 -1.80 -7.01 -1.88
CA ILE A 244 -1.52 -7.96 -2.98
C ILE A 244 -2.26 -9.30 -2.80
N GLN A 245 -2.49 -9.73 -1.56
CA GLN A 245 -3.15 -10.99 -1.23
C GLN A 245 -4.60 -11.09 -1.74
N PHE A 246 -5.27 -9.96 -1.95
CA PHE A 246 -6.69 -9.88 -2.31
C PHE A 246 -6.94 -9.29 -3.71
N VAL A 247 -5.88 -9.06 -4.49
CA VAL A 247 -6.02 -8.43 -5.83
C VAL A 247 -6.91 -9.24 -6.77
N ALA A 248 -6.84 -10.57 -6.71
CA ALA A 248 -7.71 -11.43 -7.52
C ALA A 248 -9.19 -11.24 -7.17
N ALA A 249 -9.51 -11.12 -5.87
CA ALA A 249 -10.87 -10.86 -5.40
C ALA A 249 -11.41 -9.49 -5.85
N LEU A 250 -10.54 -8.47 -6.00
CA LEU A 250 -10.96 -7.17 -6.54
C LEU A 250 -11.39 -7.25 -8.01
N GLN A 251 -10.69 -8.05 -8.81
CA GLN A 251 -11.06 -8.22 -10.22
C GLN A 251 -12.44 -8.88 -10.34
N GLN A 252 -12.67 -9.94 -9.55
CA GLN A 252 -13.96 -10.61 -9.50
C GLN A 252 -15.06 -9.68 -8.99
N LEU A 253 -14.82 -8.94 -7.90
CA LEU A 253 -15.77 -7.96 -7.38
C LEU A 253 -16.15 -6.93 -8.45
N LYS A 254 -15.16 -6.40 -9.18
CA LYS A 254 -15.41 -5.44 -10.25
C LYS A 254 -16.36 -6.02 -11.30
N GLU A 255 -16.15 -7.26 -11.73
CA GLU A 255 -17.02 -7.94 -12.70
C GLU A 255 -18.44 -8.09 -12.13
N ASP A 256 -18.56 -8.54 -10.88
CA ASP A 256 -19.84 -8.81 -10.22
C ASP A 256 -20.70 -7.55 -10.02
N ILE A 257 -20.10 -6.39 -9.68
CA ILE A 257 -20.87 -5.15 -9.44
C ILE A 257 -21.07 -4.29 -10.68
N THR A 258 -20.27 -4.49 -11.74
CA THR A 258 -20.44 -3.78 -13.00
C THR A 258 -21.58 -4.37 -13.84
N ALA A 259 -21.95 -5.62 -13.59
CA ALA A 259 -23.12 -6.28 -14.17
C ALA A 259 -24.38 -5.97 -13.34
N GLU A 260 -25.55 -6.01 -14.00
CA GLU A 260 -26.83 -6.02 -13.26
C GLU A 260 -27.02 -7.35 -12.57
N ASP A 261 -27.44 -7.33 -11.32
CA ASP A 261 -27.75 -8.56 -10.59
C ASP A 261 -29.18 -9.02 -10.92
N VAL A 262 -29.30 -9.80 -11.98
CA VAL A 262 -30.57 -10.37 -12.45
C VAL A 262 -31.18 -11.32 -11.42
N ALA A 263 -30.37 -11.96 -10.57
CA ALA A 263 -30.86 -12.85 -9.52
C ALA A 263 -31.55 -12.09 -8.38
N VAL A 264 -31.08 -10.90 -8.06
CA VAL A 264 -31.73 -10.00 -7.07
C VAL A 264 -32.97 -9.34 -7.69
N ALA A 265 -32.91 -8.92 -8.93
CA ALA A 265 -34.03 -8.29 -9.63
C ALA A 265 -35.24 -9.23 -9.79
N ASN A 266 -35.02 -10.55 -9.84
CA ASN A 266 -36.05 -11.58 -10.03
C ASN A 266 -36.43 -12.33 -8.74
N ARG A 267 -35.90 -11.97 -7.56
CA ARG A 267 -36.32 -12.60 -6.29
C ARG A 267 -37.71 -12.12 -5.89
N PRO A 268 -38.68 -13.03 -5.72
CA PRO A 268 -39.93 -12.66 -5.06
C PRO A 268 -39.62 -12.21 -3.62
N ALA A 269 -40.20 -11.11 -3.22
CA ALA A 269 -40.11 -10.59 -1.86
C ALA A 269 -40.57 -11.68 -0.88
N GLY A 270 -39.64 -12.38 -0.22
CA GLY A 270 -39.99 -13.41 0.75
C GLY A 270 -39.01 -14.54 1.04
N LEU A 271 -37.88 -14.63 0.35
CA LEU A 271 -36.91 -15.73 0.56
C LEU A 271 -35.53 -15.24 1.01
N LEU A 272 -35.45 -14.70 2.24
CA LEU A 272 -34.23 -14.57 3.03
C LEU A 272 -34.51 -15.15 4.44
N GLU A 273 -35.08 -16.34 4.51
CA GLU A 273 -35.06 -17.17 5.72
C GLU A 273 -33.97 -18.21 5.50
N ASP A 274 -32.91 -18.07 6.26
CA ASP A 274 -31.97 -19.05 6.82
C ASP A 274 -30.53 -18.53 6.79
N SER A 275 -30.20 -17.73 7.75
CA SER A 275 -28.94 -17.78 8.51
C SER A 275 -28.79 -16.48 9.33
N VAL A 276 -29.31 -16.49 10.50
CA VAL A 276 -28.81 -15.94 11.78
C VAL A 276 -29.99 -15.86 12.73
N ALA A 277 -30.37 -16.99 13.31
CA ALA A 277 -31.13 -17.02 14.55
C ALA A 277 -30.13 -16.79 15.69
N HIS A 278 -30.08 -15.60 16.23
CA HIS A 278 -29.74 -15.36 17.63
C HIS A 278 -30.81 -14.47 18.27
N GLU A 279 -31.41 -15.06 19.28
CA GLU A 279 -32.47 -14.58 20.13
C GLU A 279 -32.26 -13.12 20.58
N SER A 280 -33.25 -12.30 20.33
CA SER A 280 -33.58 -11.21 21.23
C SER A 280 -35.10 -11.02 21.21
N THR A 281 -35.68 -11.30 22.35
CA THR A 281 -37.06 -11.07 22.73
C THR A 281 -37.47 -9.60 22.62
N GLY A 282 -38.59 -9.34 21.95
CA GLY A 282 -39.49 -8.23 22.26
C GLY A 282 -39.51 -7.06 21.28
N ASN A 283 -40.61 -6.98 20.61
CA ASN A 283 -41.34 -5.93 19.90
C ASN A 283 -41.34 -6.07 18.36
N GLU A 284 -42.53 -6.45 17.89
CA GLU A 284 -42.92 -6.44 16.48
C GLU A 284 -42.91 -5.00 15.94
N VAL A 285 -41.84 -4.63 15.25
CA VAL A 285 -41.80 -3.51 14.29
C VAL A 285 -41.58 -4.13 12.93
N GLY A 286 -42.46 -3.84 11.97
CA GLY A 286 -42.55 -4.49 10.65
C GLY A 286 -41.22 -4.77 9.99
N ASN A 287 -40.90 -6.05 9.84
CA ASN A 287 -39.70 -6.55 9.16
C ASN A 287 -39.90 -6.47 7.63
N SER A 288 -39.70 -5.31 7.04
CA SER A 288 -39.50 -5.24 5.59
C SER A 288 -38.10 -5.80 5.27
N PRO A 289 -37.94 -6.70 4.27
CA PRO A 289 -36.64 -7.22 3.91
C PRO A 289 -35.71 -6.07 3.49
N PRO A 290 -34.40 -6.16 3.82
CA PRO A 290 -33.46 -5.10 3.49
C PRO A 290 -33.40 -4.87 1.97
N LEU A 291 -33.42 -3.60 1.58
CA LEU A 291 -33.34 -3.20 0.17
C LEU A 291 -31.96 -3.56 -0.39
N VAL A 292 -31.91 -4.36 -1.43
CA VAL A 292 -30.69 -4.71 -2.15
C VAL A 292 -30.68 -4.02 -3.51
N TRP A 293 -29.63 -3.23 -3.78
CA TRP A 293 -29.49 -2.50 -5.04
C TRP A 293 -29.03 -3.43 -6.17
N SER A 294 -29.88 -3.64 -7.18
CA SER A 294 -29.60 -4.56 -8.30
C SER A 294 -28.92 -3.91 -9.52
N GLY A 295 -28.83 -2.58 -9.55
CA GLY A 295 -28.27 -1.84 -10.66
C GLY A 295 -26.75 -1.92 -10.79
N LYS A 296 -26.22 -1.26 -11.82
CA LYS A 296 -24.78 -1.23 -12.12
C LYS A 296 -24.05 -0.17 -11.32
N TYR A 297 -22.80 -0.48 -10.97
CA TYR A 297 -21.83 0.50 -10.45
C TYR A 297 -20.75 0.74 -11.50
N GLU A 298 -20.13 1.91 -11.47
CA GLU A 298 -18.91 2.18 -12.21
C GLU A 298 -17.70 1.88 -11.31
N ALA A 299 -17.10 0.69 -11.47
CA ALA A 299 -15.98 0.26 -10.64
C ALA A 299 -14.64 0.44 -11.36
N THR A 300 -13.71 1.14 -10.71
CA THR A 300 -12.34 1.34 -11.19
C THR A 300 -11.34 0.68 -10.26
N ILE A 301 -10.28 0.12 -10.83
CA ILE A 301 -9.15 -0.44 -10.09
C ILE A 301 -7.94 0.45 -10.39
N PRO A 302 -7.60 1.38 -9.50
CA PRO A 302 -6.50 2.31 -9.72
C PRO A 302 -5.15 1.59 -9.68
N ARG A 303 -4.12 2.19 -10.26
CA ARG A 303 -2.78 1.61 -10.29
C ARG A 303 -1.73 2.61 -9.86
N SER A 304 -0.87 2.20 -8.94
CA SER A 304 0.35 2.90 -8.54
C SER A 304 1.57 2.09 -8.99
N LYS A 305 2.25 2.52 -10.05
CA LYS A 305 3.46 1.80 -10.53
C LYS A 305 4.58 1.91 -9.48
N PRO A 306 5.34 0.82 -9.19
CA PRO A 306 5.42 -0.44 -9.91
C PRO A 306 4.43 -1.53 -9.49
N LEU A 307 3.50 -1.23 -8.56
CA LEU A 307 2.57 -2.19 -7.99
C LEU A 307 1.56 -2.75 -9.01
N SER A 308 0.92 -3.84 -8.66
CA SER A 308 -0.18 -4.44 -9.41
C SER A 308 -1.41 -3.53 -9.44
N PRO A 309 -2.32 -3.65 -10.43
CA PRO A 309 -3.56 -2.88 -10.42
C PRO A 309 -4.38 -3.19 -9.14
N GLY A 310 -4.82 -2.15 -8.45
CA GLY A 310 -5.55 -2.26 -7.18
C GLY A 310 -4.69 -2.45 -5.95
N GLU A 311 -3.43 -2.82 -6.10
CA GLU A 311 -2.51 -2.97 -4.98
C GLU A 311 -2.07 -1.62 -4.44
N ILE A 312 -2.11 -1.48 -3.11
CA ILE A 312 -1.58 -0.34 -2.37
C ILE A 312 -0.64 -0.81 -1.25
N LEU A 313 0.29 0.05 -0.88
CA LEU A 313 1.16 -0.14 0.28
C LEU A 313 1.02 1.04 1.25
N GLY A 314 1.45 0.86 2.50
CA GLY A 314 1.42 1.92 3.51
C GLY A 314 2.18 3.19 3.14
N CYS A 315 3.07 3.11 2.15
CA CYS A 315 3.89 4.23 1.66
C CYS A 315 3.64 4.58 0.18
N THR A 316 2.73 3.86 -0.51
CA THR A 316 2.52 4.03 -1.95
C THR A 316 1.05 3.87 -2.26
N ALA A 317 0.42 4.97 -2.61
CA ALA A 317 -0.99 5.03 -2.95
C ALA A 317 -1.23 6.00 -4.11
N PRO A 318 -2.12 5.66 -5.06
CA PRO A 318 -2.43 6.51 -6.19
C PRO A 318 -3.35 7.66 -5.78
N ARG A 319 -3.30 8.75 -6.55
CA ARG A 319 -4.39 9.72 -6.59
C ARG A 319 -5.56 9.12 -7.34
N LEU A 320 -6.73 9.26 -6.75
CA LEU A 320 -7.98 8.86 -7.35
C LEU A 320 -8.54 10.01 -8.20
N GLY A 321 -9.21 9.67 -9.28
CA GLY A 321 -9.96 10.63 -10.09
C GLY A 321 -11.34 10.93 -9.49
N ASP A 322 -12.32 11.17 -10.35
CA ASP A 322 -13.71 11.41 -9.96
C ASP A 322 -14.37 10.09 -9.54
N VAL A 323 -14.33 9.81 -8.24
CA VAL A 323 -14.94 8.64 -7.60
C VAL A 323 -15.75 9.09 -6.38
N ASP A 324 -16.84 8.40 -6.10
CA ASP A 324 -17.75 8.72 -5.00
C ASP A 324 -17.31 8.05 -3.69
N ALA A 325 -16.68 6.88 -3.79
CA ALA A 325 -16.16 6.16 -2.63
C ALA A 325 -14.97 5.26 -2.98
N LEU A 326 -14.16 5.01 -1.96
CA LEU A 326 -13.07 4.04 -1.96
C LEU A 326 -13.50 2.80 -1.16
N VAL A 327 -13.40 1.63 -1.76
CA VAL A 327 -13.59 0.34 -1.09
C VAL A 327 -12.25 -0.38 -1.01
N TYR A 328 -11.78 -0.57 0.21
CA TYR A 328 -10.55 -1.30 0.49
C TYR A 328 -10.86 -2.70 1.01
N LEU A 329 -10.27 -3.70 0.40
CA LEU A 329 -10.34 -5.10 0.81
C LEU A 329 -9.07 -5.47 1.57
N GLY A 330 -9.20 -5.71 2.87
CA GLY A 330 -8.09 -6.05 3.77
C GLY A 330 -8.45 -5.95 5.24
N ASP A 331 -7.61 -6.57 6.07
CA ASP A 331 -7.84 -6.69 7.52
C ASP A 331 -7.37 -5.49 8.34
N GLY A 332 -6.26 -4.88 7.95
CA GLY A 332 -5.65 -3.76 8.68
C GLY A 332 -5.95 -2.38 8.08
N ARG A 333 -5.69 -1.33 8.85
CA ARG A 333 -5.87 0.08 8.41
C ARG A 333 -4.61 0.69 7.79
N PHE A 334 -3.44 0.15 8.10
CA PHE A 334 -2.15 0.74 7.75
C PHE A 334 -1.99 1.06 6.25
N HIS A 335 -2.42 0.13 5.37
CA HIS A 335 -2.38 0.34 3.93
C HIS A 335 -3.49 1.28 3.46
N LEU A 336 -4.69 1.12 4.02
CA LEU A 336 -5.83 1.99 3.73
C LEU A 336 -5.53 3.46 4.05
N GLU A 337 -4.90 3.74 5.17
CA GLU A 337 -4.56 5.12 5.56
C GLU A 337 -3.68 5.83 4.54
N SER A 338 -2.80 5.11 3.84
CA SER A 338 -1.96 5.72 2.80
C SER A 338 -2.78 6.30 1.65
N ILE A 339 -3.81 5.59 1.18
CA ILE A 339 -4.67 6.08 0.11
C ILE A 339 -5.66 7.12 0.61
N MET A 340 -6.08 7.05 1.87
CA MET A 340 -6.87 8.12 2.50
C MET A 340 -6.06 9.42 2.60
N ILE A 341 -4.80 9.38 3.04
CA ILE A 341 -3.90 10.54 3.09
C ILE A 341 -3.72 11.15 1.68
N ALA A 342 -3.57 10.30 0.66
CA ALA A 342 -3.46 10.76 -0.71
C ALA A 342 -4.76 11.36 -1.27
N ASN A 343 -5.93 10.97 -0.74
CA ASN A 343 -7.26 11.34 -1.25
C ASN A 343 -8.20 11.75 -0.11
N PRO A 344 -7.94 12.88 0.58
CA PRO A 344 -8.64 13.25 1.81
C PRO A 344 -10.13 13.54 1.65
N THR A 345 -10.59 13.81 0.43
CA THR A 345 -12.01 14.14 0.14
C THR A 345 -12.84 12.91 -0.25
N VAL A 346 -12.21 11.75 -0.44
CA VAL A 346 -12.90 10.54 -0.87
C VAL A 346 -13.31 9.71 0.34
N PRO A 347 -14.60 9.43 0.54
CA PRO A 347 -15.07 8.56 1.60
C PRO A 347 -14.48 7.16 1.46
N ALA A 348 -13.95 6.61 2.57
CA ALA A 348 -13.25 5.33 2.57
C ALA A 348 -14.04 4.28 3.35
N PHE A 349 -14.17 3.10 2.76
CA PHE A 349 -14.81 1.94 3.36
C PHE A 349 -13.86 0.76 3.32
N ARG A 350 -13.83 -0.03 4.40
CA ARG A 350 -13.02 -1.22 4.52
C ARG A 350 -13.91 -2.45 4.67
N TYR A 351 -13.72 -3.41 3.77
CA TYR A 351 -14.25 -4.74 3.94
C TYR A 351 -13.15 -5.66 4.48
N ASP A 352 -13.40 -6.18 5.68
CA ASP A 352 -12.53 -7.16 6.31
C ASP A 352 -12.98 -8.58 5.88
N PRO A 353 -12.16 -9.33 5.13
CA PRO A 353 -12.54 -10.62 4.60
C PRO A 353 -12.69 -11.72 5.67
N TYR A 354 -12.07 -11.56 6.83
CA TYR A 354 -12.12 -12.54 7.92
C TYR A 354 -13.40 -12.39 8.74
N SER A 355 -13.71 -11.18 9.15
CA SER A 355 -14.96 -10.88 9.89
C SER A 355 -16.16 -10.70 8.98
N LYS A 356 -15.95 -10.61 7.65
CA LYS A 356 -16.98 -10.32 6.62
C LYS A 356 -17.78 -9.03 6.92
N LYS A 357 -17.08 -8.01 7.43
CA LYS A 357 -17.71 -6.75 7.84
C LYS A 357 -17.25 -5.60 6.97
N LEU A 358 -18.20 -4.76 6.56
CA LEU A 358 -17.92 -3.48 5.92
C LEU A 358 -17.99 -2.37 6.98
N THR A 359 -16.93 -1.56 7.05
CA THR A 359 -16.84 -0.43 7.99
C THR A 359 -16.48 0.84 7.24
N ARG A 360 -17.04 1.97 7.66
CA ARG A 360 -16.57 3.28 7.21
C ARG A 360 -15.33 3.66 8.00
N GLU A 361 -14.29 4.06 7.31
CA GLU A 361 -13.03 4.45 7.91
C GLU A 361 -12.81 5.95 7.78
N ARG A 362 -12.26 6.56 8.83
CA ARG A 362 -11.94 7.99 8.88
C ARG A 362 -10.50 8.18 9.29
N TYR A 363 -9.88 9.25 8.79
CA TYR A 363 -8.52 9.65 9.09
C TYR A 363 -8.47 11.16 9.37
N ASP A 364 -7.78 11.56 10.41
CA ASP A 364 -7.63 12.98 10.73
C ASP A 364 -6.52 13.60 9.90
N HIS A 365 -6.90 14.04 8.70
CA HIS A 365 -5.99 14.67 7.75
C HIS A 365 -5.48 16.04 8.24
N GLY A 366 -6.32 16.77 9.00
CA GLY A 366 -6.00 18.09 9.52
C GLY A 366 -4.91 18.01 10.57
N GLU A 367 -5.11 17.15 11.56
CA GLU A 367 -4.15 16.91 12.64
C GLU A 367 -2.82 16.41 12.08
N MET A 368 -2.84 15.37 11.25
CA MET A 368 -1.61 14.82 10.65
C MET A 368 -0.80 15.90 9.91
N ARG A 369 -1.44 16.68 9.01
CA ARG A 369 -0.77 17.73 8.24
C ARG A 369 -0.18 18.79 9.14
N THR A 370 -0.90 19.19 10.17
CA THR A 370 -0.46 20.21 11.14
C THR A 370 0.74 19.73 11.95
N VAL A 371 0.68 18.51 12.50
CA VAL A 371 1.79 17.91 13.26
C VAL A 371 3.05 17.78 12.40
N ARG A 372 2.90 17.34 11.15
CA ARG A 372 4.05 17.22 10.25
C ARG A 372 4.61 18.59 9.84
N ASP A 373 3.74 19.58 9.61
CA ASP A 373 4.21 20.95 9.33
C ASP A 373 4.95 21.55 10.52
N GLN A 374 4.45 21.40 11.75
CA GLN A 374 5.14 21.84 12.96
C GLN A 374 6.54 21.23 13.07
N ALA A 375 6.71 19.94 12.73
CA ALA A 375 8.01 19.30 12.70
C ALA A 375 8.95 19.97 11.67
N VAL A 376 8.43 20.29 10.47
CA VAL A 376 9.19 21.00 9.43
C VAL A 376 9.54 22.42 9.87
N GLN A 377 8.61 23.17 10.47
CA GLN A 377 8.87 24.53 10.96
C GLN A 377 9.90 24.53 12.08
N THR A 378 9.83 23.60 13.02
CA THR A 378 10.84 23.43 14.08
C THR A 378 12.23 23.15 13.49
N ALA A 379 12.30 22.31 12.45
CA ALA A 379 13.55 22.07 11.73
C ALA A 379 14.07 23.35 11.03
N ARG A 380 13.20 24.15 10.40
CA ARG A 380 13.56 25.46 9.79
C ARG A 380 14.11 26.43 10.83
N GLN A 381 13.49 26.53 12.00
CA GLN A 381 13.99 27.37 13.09
C GLN A 381 15.41 26.97 13.52
N SER A 382 15.72 25.66 13.53
CA SER A 382 17.07 25.18 13.82
C SER A 382 18.08 25.60 12.75
N ILE A 383 17.66 25.73 11.48
CA ILE A 383 18.51 26.24 10.39
C ILE A 383 18.75 27.77 10.55
N GLU A 384 17.71 28.51 10.89
CA GLU A 384 17.81 29.97 11.12
C GLU A 384 18.70 30.31 12.31
N ALA A 385 18.78 29.45 13.30
CA ALA A 385 19.66 29.57 14.44
C ALA A 385 21.15 29.30 14.13
N LEU A 386 21.48 28.85 12.91
CA LEU A 386 22.87 28.67 12.49
C LEU A 386 23.58 30.01 12.26
N PRO A 387 24.80 30.19 12.77
CA PRO A 387 25.56 31.42 12.54
C PRO A 387 25.86 31.62 11.05
N ALA A 388 25.70 32.86 10.57
CA ALA A 388 25.94 33.22 9.16
C ALA A 388 27.41 33.08 8.71
N SER A 389 28.34 32.95 9.62
CA SER A 389 29.78 32.74 9.36
C SER A 389 30.27 31.49 10.07
N ARG A 390 31.22 30.74 9.44
CA ARG A 390 31.82 29.55 10.03
C ARG A 390 32.24 29.81 11.48
N PRO A 391 31.79 28.98 12.44
CA PRO A 391 32.18 29.16 13.81
C PRO A 391 33.71 29.01 13.94
N SER A 392 34.35 30.01 14.53
CA SER A 392 35.70 29.90 15.08
C SER A 392 35.72 28.73 16.06
N LEU A 393 36.79 27.93 16.09
CA LEU A 393 36.99 26.76 16.96
C LEU A 393 37.05 27.10 18.47
N VAL A 394 36.55 28.23 18.89
CA VAL A 394 36.45 28.63 20.29
C VAL A 394 35.16 28.05 20.85
N ALA A 395 35.27 27.21 21.86
CA ALA A 395 34.16 26.60 22.58
C ALA A 395 33.15 27.65 23.10
N HIS A 396 32.12 27.92 22.30
CA HIS A 396 30.94 28.64 22.78
C HIS A 396 30.04 27.69 23.54
N LYS A 397 29.45 28.18 24.63
CA LYS A 397 28.48 27.43 25.47
C LYS A 397 27.25 26.92 24.69
N ASP A 398 26.97 27.52 23.53
CA ASP A 398 25.89 27.13 22.63
C ASP A 398 26.49 26.52 21.34
N ALA A 399 26.64 25.21 21.31
CA ALA A 399 27.03 24.51 20.10
C ALA A 399 25.97 24.73 18.99
N PRO A 400 26.39 24.94 17.72
CA PRO A 400 25.42 25.12 16.62
C PRO A 400 24.52 23.92 16.50
N PRO A 401 23.25 24.11 16.07
CA PRO A 401 22.31 23.03 15.86
C PRO A 401 22.90 21.96 14.94
N LEU A 402 22.88 20.70 15.39
CA LEU A 402 23.37 19.54 14.67
C LEU A 402 22.19 18.66 14.25
N TRP A 403 22.18 18.18 13.00
CA TRP A 403 21.17 17.24 12.52
C TRP A 403 21.68 15.82 12.53
N GLY A 404 20.84 14.88 12.92
CA GLY A 404 21.11 13.43 12.83
C GLY A 404 20.50 12.85 11.57
N VAL A 405 21.29 12.25 10.68
CA VAL A 405 20.79 11.58 9.49
C VAL A 405 20.85 10.08 9.71
N ILE A 406 19.69 9.45 9.87
CA ILE A 406 19.57 8.05 10.28
C ILE A 406 19.42 7.17 9.05
N LEU A 407 20.32 6.19 8.92
CA LEU A 407 20.18 5.07 8.01
C LEU A 407 19.63 3.88 8.77
N GLY A 408 18.43 3.41 8.39
CA GLY A 408 17.87 2.18 8.91
C GLY A 408 18.68 0.97 8.46
N THR A 409 19.10 0.14 9.41
CA THR A 409 19.97 -1.02 9.16
C THR A 409 19.26 -2.36 9.29
N LEU A 410 17.99 -2.36 9.66
CA LEU A 410 17.17 -3.57 9.67
C LEU A 410 16.65 -3.84 8.24
N GLY A 411 17.16 -4.89 7.63
CA GLY A 411 16.89 -5.20 6.23
C GLY A 411 17.31 -4.07 5.28
N ARG A 412 16.57 -3.93 4.20
CA ARG A 412 16.81 -2.88 3.18
C ARG A 412 15.91 -1.65 3.35
N GLN A 413 15.67 -1.24 4.59
CA GLN A 413 14.83 -0.08 4.89
C GLN A 413 15.37 1.24 4.37
N GLY A 414 16.68 1.35 4.25
CA GLY A 414 17.34 2.52 3.68
C GLY A 414 18.48 2.12 2.75
N SER A 415 18.96 3.06 1.96
CA SER A 415 20.12 2.85 1.10
C SER A 415 21.18 3.91 1.34
N PHE A 416 22.45 3.52 1.17
CA PHE A 416 23.57 4.46 1.27
C PHE A 416 23.43 5.62 0.25
N ARG A 417 22.88 5.34 -0.95
CA ARG A 417 22.59 6.37 -1.95
C ARG A 417 21.61 7.42 -1.42
N GLN A 418 20.58 6.99 -0.70
CA GLN A 418 19.60 7.90 -0.10
C GLN A 418 20.22 8.72 1.03
N LEU A 419 21.02 8.10 1.91
CA LEU A 419 21.80 8.81 2.92
C LEU A 419 22.67 9.88 2.27
N GLN A 420 23.41 9.52 1.22
CA GLN A 420 24.27 10.44 0.48
C GLN A 420 23.48 11.57 -0.18
N ALA A 421 22.32 11.30 -0.75
CA ALA A 421 21.45 12.31 -1.33
C ALA A 421 21.02 13.35 -0.28
N ILE A 422 20.61 12.89 0.90
CA ILE A 422 20.21 13.77 2.02
C ILE A 422 21.42 14.58 2.51
N THR A 423 22.56 13.96 2.78
CA THR A 423 23.75 14.65 3.28
C THR A 423 24.28 15.68 2.29
N ASN A 424 24.25 15.39 1.00
CA ASN A 424 24.56 16.36 -0.06
C ASN A 424 23.55 17.53 -0.08
N GLN A 425 22.27 17.22 0.15
CA GLN A 425 21.23 18.23 0.21
C GLN A 425 21.44 19.19 1.40
N LEU A 426 21.81 18.68 2.57
CA LEU A 426 22.11 19.47 3.76
C LEU A 426 23.37 20.33 3.55
N SER A 427 24.44 19.75 3.00
CA SER A 427 25.69 20.48 2.72
C SER A 427 25.55 21.57 1.66
N SER A 428 24.71 21.33 0.63
CA SER A 428 24.47 22.26 -0.49
C SER A 428 23.29 23.19 -0.28
N SER A 429 22.72 23.23 0.94
CA SER A 429 21.66 24.17 1.25
C SER A 429 22.20 25.61 1.33
N ARG A 430 21.31 26.63 1.23
CA ARG A 430 21.71 28.05 1.29
C ARG A 430 22.53 28.33 2.54
N THR A 431 22.18 27.74 3.67
CA THR A 431 22.98 27.71 4.89
C THR A 431 23.39 26.23 5.07
N PRO A 432 24.68 25.87 4.95
CA PRO A 432 25.13 24.50 5.16
C PRO A 432 24.80 24.02 6.56
N ILE A 433 24.10 22.89 6.65
CA ILE A 433 23.60 22.36 7.90
C ILE A 433 24.58 21.30 8.40
N PRO A 434 25.13 21.46 9.62
CA PRO A 434 25.98 20.43 10.23
C PRO A 434 25.16 19.16 10.50
N PHE A 435 25.73 18.02 10.17
CA PHE A 435 25.04 16.73 10.39
C PHE A 435 26.00 15.63 10.82
N ILE A 436 25.42 14.60 11.44
CA ILE A 436 26.09 13.35 11.77
C ILE A 436 25.28 12.17 11.19
N PRO A 437 25.90 11.25 10.45
CA PRO A 437 25.23 10.01 10.06
C PRO A 437 25.14 9.06 11.25
N ILE A 438 23.95 8.44 11.42
CA ILE A 438 23.65 7.52 12.50
C ILE A 438 23.11 6.22 11.89
N LEU A 439 23.64 5.08 12.32
CA LEU A 439 23.17 3.76 11.91
C LEU A 439 22.30 3.18 13.02
N LEU A 440 21.04 2.90 12.74
CA LEU A 440 20.10 2.32 13.70
C LEU A 440 19.30 1.20 13.07
N SER A 441 19.19 0.07 13.77
CA SER A 441 18.29 -1.02 13.37
C SER A 441 16.83 -0.74 13.72
N GLU A 442 16.60 0.01 14.78
CA GLU A 442 15.27 0.34 15.28
C GLU A 442 15.22 1.81 15.71
N LEU A 443 14.21 2.53 15.24
CA LEU A 443 13.93 3.90 15.63
C LEU A 443 12.87 3.91 16.73
N SER A 444 13.26 4.32 17.94
CA SER A 444 12.33 4.53 19.03
C SER A 444 12.60 5.87 19.73
N PRO A 445 11.58 6.50 20.32
CA PRO A 445 11.74 7.77 21.04
C PRO A 445 12.85 7.72 22.08
N SER A 446 12.92 6.64 22.86
CA SER A 446 13.93 6.47 23.91
C SER A 446 15.37 6.38 23.36
N LYS A 447 15.58 5.73 22.21
CA LYS A 447 16.90 5.67 21.57
C LYS A 447 17.32 7.04 21.02
N LEU A 448 16.40 7.78 20.39
CA LEU A 448 16.73 9.11 19.86
C LEU A 448 16.93 10.13 20.96
N ALA A 449 16.24 10.01 22.10
CA ALA A 449 16.42 10.88 23.25
C ALA A 449 17.85 10.80 23.84
N LEU A 450 18.59 9.71 23.62
CA LEU A 450 20.00 9.58 24.06
C LEU A 450 20.93 10.60 23.37
N PHE A 451 20.53 11.17 22.25
CA PHE A 451 21.31 12.21 21.55
C PHE A 451 21.01 13.63 22.04
N ASN A 452 20.05 13.80 22.95
CA ASN A 452 19.75 15.11 23.54
C ASN A 452 20.90 15.57 24.46
N PRO A 453 21.23 16.87 24.53
CA PRO A 453 20.64 18.00 23.79
C PRO A 453 21.34 18.27 22.43
N HIS A 454 22.25 17.42 21.96
CA HIS A 454 23.20 17.72 20.89
C HIS A 454 22.55 17.76 19.50
N ILE A 455 21.50 16.96 19.27
CA ILE A 455 20.80 16.89 17.99
C ILE A 455 19.49 17.65 18.07
N SER A 456 19.29 18.61 17.15
CA SER A 456 18.10 19.44 17.06
C SER A 456 17.01 18.85 16.16
N THR A 457 17.40 18.05 15.16
CA THR A 457 16.49 17.46 14.16
C THR A 457 17.04 16.13 13.66
N PHE A 458 16.18 15.16 13.51
CA PHE A 458 16.52 13.88 12.89
C PHE A 458 15.89 13.76 11.50
N VAL A 459 16.63 13.15 10.58
CA VAL A 459 16.15 12.73 9.25
C VAL A 459 16.30 11.25 9.14
N GLN A 460 15.22 10.52 8.86
CA GLN A 460 15.24 9.07 8.75
C GLN A 460 15.07 8.60 7.30
N THR A 461 15.71 7.49 6.93
CA THR A 461 15.63 6.89 5.59
C THR A 461 14.79 5.62 5.54
N SER A 462 14.21 5.22 6.65
CA SER A 462 13.36 4.03 6.79
C SER A 462 11.95 4.27 6.23
N CYS A 463 10.96 3.56 6.73
CA CYS A 463 9.58 3.74 6.30
C CYS A 463 9.07 5.16 6.60
N PRO A 464 8.53 5.90 5.60
CA PRO A 464 8.01 7.26 5.82
C PRO A 464 6.86 7.32 6.83
N ARG A 465 6.13 6.22 7.01
CA ARG A 465 5.04 6.13 7.99
C ARG A 465 5.55 6.26 9.44
N LEU A 466 6.83 5.98 9.70
CA LEU A 466 7.43 6.27 11.01
C LEU A 466 7.32 7.75 11.39
N SER A 467 7.63 8.64 10.44
CA SER A 467 7.50 10.08 10.68
C SER A 467 6.03 10.52 10.72
N ILE A 468 5.19 9.95 9.85
CA ILE A 468 3.77 10.32 9.75
C ILE A 468 3.00 9.87 11.00
N ASP A 469 3.12 8.59 11.38
CA ASP A 469 2.28 7.98 12.40
C ASP A 469 2.81 8.19 13.82
N TRP A 470 4.14 8.27 13.97
CA TRP A 470 4.79 8.31 15.27
C TRP A 470 5.63 9.58 15.51
N GLY A 471 5.69 10.50 14.51
CA GLY A 471 6.52 11.69 14.60
C GLY A 471 6.24 12.57 15.82
N TYR A 472 5.01 12.58 16.31
CA TYR A 472 4.59 13.31 17.52
C TYR A 472 5.20 12.75 18.81
N ALA A 473 5.61 11.47 18.83
CA ALA A 473 6.15 10.81 20.02
C ALA A 473 7.64 11.12 20.27
N PHE A 474 8.31 11.79 19.33
CA PHE A 474 9.73 12.13 19.45
C PHE A 474 9.92 13.56 19.96
N ASP A 475 10.84 13.75 20.92
CA ASP A 475 11.18 15.06 21.50
C ASP A 475 11.71 16.07 20.46
N LYS A 476 12.35 15.56 19.42
CA LYS A 476 12.90 16.34 18.31
C LYS A 476 12.24 15.94 17.00
N PRO A 477 12.11 16.87 16.04
CA PRO A 477 11.54 16.54 14.73
C PRO A 477 12.21 15.30 14.12
N LEU A 478 11.40 14.32 13.71
CA LEU A 478 11.83 13.16 12.92
C LEU A 478 11.28 13.31 11.51
N LEU A 479 12.11 13.81 10.59
CA LEU A 479 11.72 14.14 9.23
C LEU A 479 11.94 12.96 8.28
N SER A 480 11.03 12.80 7.32
CA SER A 480 11.25 12.00 6.11
C SER A 480 12.16 12.73 5.12
N PRO A 481 12.70 12.06 4.09
CA PRO A 481 13.50 12.72 3.04
C PRO A 481 12.75 13.84 2.31
N TYR A 482 11.44 13.67 2.08
CA TYR A 482 10.60 14.72 1.48
C TYR A 482 10.45 15.93 2.39
N GLU A 483 10.10 15.70 3.65
CA GLU A 483 9.97 16.78 4.65
C GLU A 483 11.30 17.52 4.86
N THR A 484 12.41 16.81 4.78
CA THR A 484 13.75 17.44 4.77
C THR A 484 13.92 18.37 3.57
N ALA A 485 13.51 17.94 2.38
CA ALA A 485 13.57 18.78 1.19
C ALA A 485 12.67 20.03 1.32
N VAL A 486 11.52 19.90 1.97
CA VAL A 486 10.63 21.02 2.30
C VAL A 486 11.29 21.95 3.32
N ALA A 487 11.90 21.41 4.39
CA ALA A 487 12.58 22.20 5.42
C ALA A 487 13.73 23.06 4.87
N VAL A 488 14.52 22.50 3.94
CA VAL A 488 15.64 23.24 3.30
C VAL A 488 15.23 24.04 2.05
N GLY A 489 13.93 24.16 1.75
CA GLY A 489 13.41 24.97 0.65
C GLY A 489 13.66 24.39 -0.76
N LYS A 490 13.91 23.08 -0.88
CA LYS A 490 14.12 22.37 -2.17
C LYS A 490 12.87 21.67 -2.70
N ALA A 491 11.80 21.58 -1.92
CA ALA A 491 10.50 21.06 -2.31
C ALA A 491 9.39 21.95 -1.76
N VAL A 492 8.25 21.95 -2.46
CA VAL A 492 7.03 22.64 -2.02
C VAL A 492 6.38 21.80 -0.91
N GLY A 493 5.95 22.45 0.15
CA GLY A 493 5.24 21.82 1.27
C GLY A 493 3.76 21.61 0.97
N TRP A 494 3.13 20.70 1.71
CA TRP A 494 1.69 20.42 1.60
C TRP A 494 0.81 21.49 2.23
N MET A 495 1.38 22.39 3.04
CA MET A 495 0.68 23.54 3.61
C MET A 495 0.83 24.81 2.75
N ASP A 496 1.71 24.78 1.74
CA ASP A 496 1.90 25.90 0.85
C ASP A 496 0.64 26.04 -0.03
N LYS A 497 0.06 27.23 -0.03
CA LYS A 497 -1.15 27.52 -0.82
C LYS A 497 -0.81 27.42 -2.31
N GLN A 498 -1.38 26.43 -2.98
CA GLN A 498 -1.45 26.36 -4.42
C GLN A 498 -2.89 26.65 -4.85
N ASP A 499 -3.09 27.73 -5.59
CA ASP A 499 -4.31 28.06 -6.35
C ASP A 499 -5.65 27.97 -5.58
N GLY A 500 -5.76 28.59 -4.42
CA GLY A 500 -7.05 28.80 -3.75
C GLY A 500 -7.63 27.61 -2.98
N ALA A 501 -6.96 26.46 -2.95
CA ALA A 501 -7.36 25.32 -2.15
C ALA A 501 -6.84 25.47 -0.70
N GLU A 502 -7.67 25.15 0.28
CA GLU A 502 -7.27 25.06 1.69
C GLU A 502 -6.26 23.93 1.92
N GLY A 503 -4.98 24.27 1.84
CA GLY A 503 -3.88 23.38 2.10
C GLY A 503 -3.73 22.26 1.06
N GLY A 504 -2.53 22.04 0.57
CA GLY A 504 -2.21 20.96 -0.36
C GLY A 504 -2.35 19.58 0.28
N ILE A 505 -2.35 18.56 -0.55
CA ILE A 505 -2.46 17.15 -0.11
C ILE A 505 -1.06 16.62 0.19
N TYR A 506 -0.89 15.95 1.33
CA TYR A 506 0.38 15.29 1.68
C TYR A 506 0.69 14.18 0.66
N PRO A 507 1.87 14.16 0.02
CA PRO A 507 2.17 13.20 -1.03
C PRO A 507 2.46 11.81 -0.45
N MET A 508 1.78 10.78 -0.97
CA MET A 508 1.91 9.39 -0.53
C MET A 508 2.40 8.45 -1.64
N ASP A 509 2.68 8.95 -2.85
CA ASP A 509 3.20 8.12 -3.92
C ASP A 509 4.73 8.10 -3.91
N PHE A 510 5.29 7.17 -3.11
CA PHE A 510 6.72 7.11 -2.80
C PHE A 510 7.59 6.65 -3.99
N TYR A 511 7.01 5.97 -4.98
CA TYR A 511 7.74 5.33 -6.08
C TYR A 511 7.41 5.89 -7.46
N ALA A 512 6.33 6.65 -7.61
CA ALA A 512 6.00 7.23 -8.91
C ALA A 512 7.08 8.22 -9.37
N ALA A 513 7.56 8.03 -10.58
CA ALA A 513 8.53 8.94 -11.17
C ALA A 513 7.97 10.36 -11.22
N GLY A 514 8.71 11.33 -10.67
CA GLY A 514 8.27 12.72 -10.59
C GLY A 514 7.48 13.07 -9.32
N SER A 515 7.10 12.10 -8.49
CA SER A 515 6.48 12.42 -7.19
C SER A 515 7.48 13.12 -6.26
N PRO A 516 7.00 13.99 -5.32
CA PRO A 516 7.88 14.63 -4.35
C PRO A 516 8.73 13.65 -3.54
N TRP A 517 8.17 12.48 -3.22
CA TRP A 517 8.87 11.39 -2.55
C TRP A 517 9.99 10.78 -3.39
N ALA A 518 9.70 10.44 -4.65
CA ALA A 518 10.69 9.84 -5.55
C ALA A 518 11.82 10.83 -5.87
N ILE A 519 11.50 12.11 -6.07
CA ILE A 519 12.50 13.16 -6.33
C ILE A 519 13.43 13.32 -5.13
N SER A 520 12.90 13.38 -3.91
CA SER A 520 13.72 13.53 -2.69
C SER A 520 14.64 12.35 -2.41
N ARG A 521 14.31 11.16 -2.94
CA ARG A 521 15.13 9.95 -2.82
C ARG A 521 16.19 9.81 -3.92
N ALA A 522 15.86 10.25 -5.15
CA ALA A 522 16.64 9.92 -6.33
C ALA A 522 17.68 10.98 -6.70
N LYS A 523 17.47 12.23 -6.37
CA LYS A 523 18.40 13.31 -6.73
C LYS A 523 19.50 13.49 -5.69
N ALA A 524 20.47 12.57 -5.69
CA ALA A 524 21.84 13.01 -5.53
C ALA A 524 22.23 13.67 -6.86
N VAL A 525 22.19 14.99 -6.89
CA VAL A 525 22.78 15.74 -8.01
C VAL A 525 24.28 15.49 -7.92
N PHE A 526 24.82 14.79 -8.93
CA PHE A 526 26.24 14.70 -9.17
C PHE A 526 26.73 16.05 -9.71
#